data_79b18753d52c32fb2778e2c6f6d44940
#
_entry.id   79b18753d52c32fb2778e2c6f6d44940
#
_cell.length_a   1.000
_cell.length_b   1.000
_cell.length_c   1.000
_cell.angle_alpha   90.00
_cell.angle_beta   90.00
_cell.angle_gamma   90.00
#
_symmetry.space_group_name_H-M   'P 1'
#
loop_
_entity.id
_entity.type
_entity.pdbx_description
1 polymer ?
#
loop_
_entity_poly.entity_id
_entity_poly.type
_entity_poly.pdbx_seq_one_letter_code
_entity_poly.pdbx_strand_id
1 'polypeptide(L)'
;MNPKYKVIWTNVAENDLKEIIDFISIDSPQNALKIVKKIKQKASHLYTLPERGRIVPELQGQGIVQYRELIIPPWRLMYRIDERKVYVLLVIDSRRNVEDILLARLVGK
;
A
#
# COMPACT_ATOMS: atom_id res chain seq x y z
N MET A 1 -14.93 20.66 10.30
CA MET A 1 -13.48 20.54 10.12
C MET A 1 -13.09 19.09 9.95
N ASN A 2 -12.35 18.79 8.91
CA ASN A 2 -11.97 17.42 8.64
C ASN A 2 -10.85 16.98 9.57
N PRO A 3 -10.97 15.80 10.15
CA PRO A 3 -9.85 15.25 10.91
C PRO A 3 -8.68 15.01 9.97
N LYS A 4 -7.50 15.14 10.51
CA LYS A 4 -6.28 14.90 9.76
C LYS A 4 -5.59 13.70 10.34
N TYR A 5 -5.22 12.78 9.46
CA TYR A 5 -4.58 11.54 9.85
C TYR A 5 -3.10 11.60 9.50
N LYS A 6 -2.29 10.95 10.28
CA LYS A 6 -0.86 10.86 9.99
C LYS A 6 -0.62 9.60 9.16
N VAL A 7 -0.05 9.78 7.97
CA VAL A 7 0.26 8.66 7.09
C VAL A 7 1.69 8.21 7.37
N ILE A 8 1.83 6.96 7.79
CA ILE A 8 3.12 6.41 8.20
C ILE A 8 3.44 5.23 7.31
N TRP A 9 4.62 5.27 6.68
CA TRP A 9 5.12 4.17 5.88
C TRP A 9 5.92 3.24 6.78
N THR A 10 5.52 1.98 6.86
CA THR A 10 6.30 0.99 7.60
C THR A 10 7.58 0.67 6.84
N ASN A 11 8.54 0.10 7.54
CA ASN A 11 9.79 -0.30 6.91
C ASN A 11 9.55 -1.30 5.78
N VAL A 12 8.61 -2.21 5.97
CA VAL A 12 8.28 -3.20 4.94
C VAL A 12 7.76 -2.51 3.69
N ALA A 13 6.85 -1.55 3.86
CA ALA A 13 6.29 -0.82 2.71
C ALA A 13 7.35 0.01 2.00
N GLU A 14 8.23 0.66 2.76
CA GLU A 14 9.33 1.42 2.16
C GLU A 14 10.24 0.51 1.36
N ASN A 15 10.52 -0.67 1.88
CA ASN A 15 11.36 -1.63 1.18
C ASN A 15 10.68 -2.14 -0.09
N ASP A 16 9.37 -2.39 -0.01
CA ASP A 16 8.61 -2.78 -1.20
C ASP A 16 8.74 -1.73 -2.29
N LEU A 17 8.58 -0.46 -1.91
CA LEU A 17 8.66 0.64 -2.86
C LEU A 17 10.07 0.73 -3.46
N LYS A 18 11.08 0.54 -2.63
CA LYS A 18 12.45 0.57 -3.09
C LYS A 18 12.71 -0.52 -4.13
N GLU A 19 12.19 -1.72 -3.90
CA GLU A 19 12.36 -2.82 -4.85
C GLU A 19 11.68 -2.52 -6.18
N ILE A 20 10.49 -1.91 -6.14
CA ILE A 20 9.80 -1.50 -7.36
C ILE A 20 10.64 -0.49 -8.14
N ILE A 21 11.17 0.49 -7.42
CA ILE A 21 12.00 1.53 -8.03
C ILE A 21 13.26 0.92 -8.65
N ASP A 22 13.93 0.06 -7.92
CA ASP A 22 15.17 -0.56 -8.40
C ASP A 22 14.92 -1.35 -9.68
N PHE A 23 13.82 -2.11 -9.70
CA PHE A 23 13.48 -2.90 -10.87
C PHE A 23 13.21 -2.04 -12.10
N ILE A 24 12.41 -0.99 -11.92
CA ILE A 24 12.04 -0.11 -13.03
C ILE A 24 13.23 0.70 -13.50
N SER A 25 14.12 1.09 -12.58
CA SER A 25 15.29 1.90 -12.89
C SER A 25 16.26 1.20 -13.85
N ILE A 26 16.22 -0.12 -13.89
CA ILE A 26 17.07 -0.87 -14.82
C ILE A 26 16.82 -0.39 -16.25
N ASP A 27 15.57 -0.19 -16.61
CA ASP A 27 15.20 0.24 -17.96
C ASP A 27 15.08 1.75 -18.07
N SER A 28 14.55 2.41 -17.03
CA SER A 28 14.31 3.85 -17.12
C SER A 28 14.28 4.48 -15.73
N PRO A 29 15.39 5.11 -15.32
CA PRO A 29 15.40 5.84 -14.04
C PRO A 29 14.36 6.95 -13.98
N GLN A 30 14.08 7.61 -15.10
CA GLN A 30 13.07 8.67 -15.12
C GLN A 30 11.69 8.13 -14.86
N ASN A 31 11.37 6.98 -15.45
CA ASN A 31 10.09 6.35 -15.23
C ASN A 31 9.93 5.89 -13.77
N ALA A 32 11.02 5.40 -13.17
CA ALA A 32 10.99 5.02 -11.76
C ALA A 32 10.65 6.21 -10.88
N LEU A 33 11.21 7.39 -11.16
CA LEU A 33 10.88 8.59 -10.39
C LEU A 33 9.42 8.97 -10.52
N LYS A 34 8.87 8.88 -11.74
CA LYS A 34 7.45 9.18 -11.93
C LYS A 34 6.55 8.25 -11.14
N ILE A 35 6.91 6.98 -11.11
CA ILE A 35 6.11 5.98 -10.43
C ILE A 35 6.16 6.17 -8.92
N VAL A 36 7.34 6.44 -8.36
CA VAL A 36 7.43 6.65 -6.92
C VAL A 36 6.65 7.88 -6.50
N LYS A 37 6.71 8.95 -7.31
CA LYS A 37 5.93 10.15 -7.01
C LYS A 37 4.44 9.85 -7.03
N LYS A 38 4.00 9.08 -8.03
CA LYS A 38 2.58 8.72 -8.16
C LYS A 38 2.10 7.93 -6.95
N ILE A 39 2.87 6.93 -6.53
CA ILE A 39 2.50 6.08 -5.41
C ILE A 39 2.47 6.90 -4.11
N LYS A 40 3.50 7.69 -3.87
CA LYS A 40 3.56 8.52 -2.68
C LYS A 40 2.43 9.56 -2.65
N GLN A 41 2.10 10.14 -3.79
CA GLN A 41 1.04 11.13 -3.87
C GLN A 41 -0.32 10.49 -3.57
N LYS A 42 -0.58 9.32 -4.14
CA LYS A 42 -1.84 8.63 -3.87
C LYS A 42 -1.97 8.28 -2.39
N ALA A 43 -0.88 7.80 -1.79
CA ALA A 43 -0.89 7.48 -0.37
C ALA A 43 -1.13 8.73 0.49
N SER A 44 -0.58 9.86 0.07
CA SER A 44 -0.71 11.08 0.86
C SER A 44 -2.16 11.54 1.00
N HIS A 45 -3.03 11.18 0.05
CA HIS A 45 -4.45 11.56 0.13
C HIS A 45 -5.18 10.87 1.28
N LEU A 46 -4.60 9.84 1.86
CA LEU A 46 -5.19 9.17 3.02
C LEU A 46 -5.16 10.06 4.27
N TYR A 47 -4.39 11.12 4.22
CA TYR A 47 -4.35 12.16 5.25
C TYR A 47 -5.74 12.74 5.55
N THR A 48 -6.56 12.96 4.54
CA THR A 48 -7.91 13.49 4.73
C THR A 48 -9.00 12.49 4.43
N LEU A 49 -8.70 11.46 3.65
CA LEU A 49 -9.69 10.47 3.22
C LEU A 49 -9.16 9.06 3.50
N PRO A 50 -9.01 8.70 4.79
CA PRO A 50 -8.37 7.42 5.11
C PRO A 50 -9.20 6.21 4.68
N GLU A 51 -10.52 6.36 4.53
CA GLU A 51 -11.36 5.22 4.12
C GLU A 51 -11.61 5.18 2.62
N ARG A 52 -10.79 5.91 1.88
CA ARG A 52 -10.92 5.97 0.43
C ARG A 52 -10.70 4.63 -0.26
N GLY A 53 -9.80 3.80 0.28
CA GLY A 53 -9.51 2.50 -0.30
C GLY A 53 -10.58 1.48 0.07
N ARG A 54 -10.65 0.43 -0.75
CA ARG A 54 -11.61 -0.65 -0.49
C ARG A 54 -11.01 -1.63 0.53
N ILE A 55 -11.88 -2.37 1.19
CA ILE A 55 -11.43 -3.46 2.04
C ILE A 55 -10.77 -4.51 1.15
N VAL A 56 -9.63 -5.04 1.61
CA VAL A 56 -8.87 -6.03 0.83
C VAL A 56 -9.70 -7.30 0.67
N PRO A 57 -10.10 -7.65 -0.58
CA PRO A 57 -11.06 -8.76 -0.77
C PRO A 57 -10.55 -10.10 -0.28
N GLU A 58 -9.26 -10.39 -0.46
CA GLU A 58 -8.68 -11.67 -0.04
C GLU A 58 -8.77 -11.87 1.47
N LEU A 59 -8.70 -10.78 2.23
CA LEU A 59 -8.79 -10.85 3.68
C LEU A 59 -10.24 -10.76 4.14
N GLN A 60 -11.06 -10.01 3.42
CA GLN A 60 -12.47 -9.90 3.74
C GLN A 60 -13.15 -11.27 3.69
N GLY A 61 -12.77 -12.09 2.73
CA GLY A 61 -13.28 -13.44 2.62
C GLY A 61 -12.94 -14.33 3.82
N GLN A 62 -11.92 -13.94 4.57
CA GLN A 62 -11.51 -14.64 5.79
C GLN A 62 -12.06 -13.97 7.05
N GLY A 63 -12.95 -12.99 6.89
CA GLY A 63 -13.49 -12.27 8.04
C GLY A 63 -12.59 -11.18 8.57
N ILE A 64 -11.53 -10.83 7.86
CA ILE A 64 -10.56 -9.82 8.29
C ILE A 64 -10.86 -8.55 7.49
N VAL A 65 -11.36 -7.52 8.18
CA VAL A 65 -11.88 -6.34 7.50
C VAL A 65 -11.14 -5.04 7.86
N GLN A 66 -10.07 -5.12 8.64
CA GLN A 66 -9.35 -3.92 9.08
C GLN A 66 -8.31 -3.43 8.07
N TYR A 67 -8.11 -4.12 6.97
CA TYR A 67 -7.12 -3.75 5.97
C TYR A 67 -7.80 -3.23 4.71
N ARG A 68 -7.32 -2.10 4.22
CA ARG A 68 -7.83 -1.50 3.00
C ARG A 68 -6.70 -1.37 1.98
N GLU A 69 -7.06 -1.08 0.75
CA GLU A 69 -6.07 -0.94 -0.31
C GLU A 69 -6.45 0.15 -1.30
N LEU A 70 -5.41 0.78 -1.85
CA LEU A 70 -5.54 1.64 -3.01
C LEU A 70 -4.99 0.89 -4.21
N ILE A 71 -5.72 0.99 -5.33
CA ILE A 71 -5.26 0.37 -6.57
C ILE A 71 -4.52 1.43 -7.37
N ILE A 72 -3.24 1.20 -7.59
CA ILE A 72 -2.38 2.07 -8.38
C ILE A 72 -1.74 1.18 -9.44
N PRO A 73 -2.47 0.87 -10.53
CA PRO A 73 -2.07 -0.20 -11.44
C PRO A 73 -0.62 -0.09 -11.89
N PRO A 74 0.13 -1.20 -11.90
CA PRO A 74 -0.29 -2.56 -11.56
C PRO A 74 -0.09 -2.92 -10.09
N TRP A 75 0.02 -1.93 -9.20
CA TRP A 75 0.31 -2.18 -7.80
C TRP A 75 -0.92 -2.02 -6.93
N ARG A 76 -0.88 -2.72 -5.78
CA ARG A 76 -1.86 -2.58 -4.72
C ARG A 76 -1.11 -2.09 -3.48
N LEU A 77 -1.56 -0.97 -2.93
CA LEU A 77 -1.00 -0.38 -1.72
C LEU A 77 -1.96 -0.68 -0.59
N MET A 78 -1.53 -1.48 0.37
CA MET A 78 -2.39 -1.90 1.47
C MET A 78 -2.03 -1.18 2.75
N TYR A 79 -3.07 -0.80 3.50
CA TYR A 79 -2.90 0.01 4.68
C TYR A 79 -3.92 -0.33 5.74
N ARG A 80 -3.68 0.14 6.94
CA ARG A 80 -4.57 -0.05 8.09
C ARG A 80 -4.74 1.29 8.79
N ILE A 81 -5.95 1.56 9.27
CA ILE A 81 -6.25 2.77 10.03
C ILE A 81 -6.28 2.38 11.51
N ASP A 82 -5.57 3.13 12.33
CA ASP A 82 -5.55 2.93 13.77
C ASP A 82 -5.59 4.30 14.43
N GLU A 83 -6.76 4.63 15.00
CA GLU A 83 -7.01 5.93 15.59
C GLU A 83 -6.83 7.02 14.52
N ARG A 84 -5.88 7.93 14.72
CA ARG A 84 -5.60 8.99 13.77
C ARG A 84 -4.39 8.72 12.89
N LYS A 85 -4.02 7.47 12.76
CA LYS A 85 -2.85 7.08 11.99
C LYS A 85 -3.25 6.11 10.89
N VAL A 86 -2.62 6.27 9.74
CA VAL A 86 -2.77 5.36 8.61
C VAL A 86 -1.40 4.72 8.39
N TYR A 87 -1.32 3.42 8.57
CA TYR A 87 -0.08 2.68 8.39
C TYR A 87 -0.09 2.04 7.01
N VAL A 88 0.84 2.48 6.15
CA VAL A 88 1.02 1.83 4.85
C VAL A 88 1.87 0.59 5.11
N LEU A 89 1.28 -0.57 4.85
CA LEU A 89 1.85 -1.84 5.28
C LEU A 89 2.65 -2.54 4.20
N LEU A 90 2.17 -2.46 2.95
CA LEU A 90 2.87 -3.09 1.85
C LEU A 90 2.41 -2.53 0.52
N VAL A 91 3.27 -2.68 -0.49
CA VAL A 91 2.96 -2.33 -1.87
C VAL A 91 3.38 -3.52 -2.72
N ILE A 92 2.42 -4.14 -3.38
CA ILE A 92 2.70 -5.36 -4.14
C ILE A 92 2.12 -5.27 -5.53
N ASP A 93 2.75 -5.99 -6.45
CA ASP A 93 2.26 -6.12 -7.81
C ASP A 93 1.02 -7.02 -7.81
N SER A 94 -0.07 -6.53 -8.39
CA SER A 94 -1.35 -7.24 -8.37
C SER A 94 -1.33 -8.54 -9.16
N ARG A 95 -0.30 -8.77 -9.98
CA ARG A 95 -0.18 -9.99 -10.76
C ARG A 95 0.47 -11.13 -10.00
N ARG A 96 1.03 -10.84 -8.81
CA ARG A 96 1.63 -11.87 -7.96
C ARG A 96 0.53 -12.58 -7.18
N ASN A 97 0.91 -13.68 -6.54
CA ASN A 97 -0.01 -14.41 -5.68
C ASN A 97 -0.23 -13.62 -4.38
N VAL A 98 -1.22 -12.74 -4.44
CA VAL A 98 -1.47 -11.78 -3.37
C VAL A 98 -1.88 -12.48 -2.07
N GLU A 99 -2.69 -13.51 -2.19
CA GLU A 99 -3.16 -14.21 -0.99
C GLU A 99 -2.01 -14.83 -0.20
N ASP A 100 -1.07 -15.47 -0.89
CA ASP A 100 0.08 -16.06 -0.22
C ASP A 100 0.95 -14.99 0.44
N ILE A 101 1.15 -13.85 -0.24
CA ILE A 101 1.94 -12.77 0.31
C ILE A 101 1.28 -12.22 1.57
N LEU A 102 -0.03 -12.03 1.53
CA LEU A 102 -0.77 -11.50 2.68
C LEU A 102 -0.70 -12.47 3.87
N LEU A 103 -0.87 -13.76 3.61
CA LEU A 103 -0.78 -14.74 4.67
C LEU A 103 0.61 -14.72 5.32
N ALA A 104 1.64 -14.62 4.50
CA ALA A 104 3.01 -14.61 5.01
C ALA A 104 3.31 -13.35 5.81
N ARG A 105 2.81 -12.21 5.39
CA ARG A 105 3.20 -10.93 5.99
C ARG A 105 2.28 -10.47 7.11
N LEU A 106 0.99 -10.72 6.99
CA LEU A 106 0.01 -10.17 7.92
C LEU A 106 -0.49 -11.18 8.94
N VAL A 107 -0.47 -12.45 8.59
CA VAL A 107 -1.07 -13.49 9.42
C VAL A 107 -0.02 -14.49 9.88
N GLY A 108 0.86 -14.86 9.00
CA GLY A 108 1.77 -15.93 9.25
C GLY A 108 2.89 -15.61 10.12
N LYS A 109 3.32 -14.89 10.32
CA LYS A 109 4.39 -14.86 10.95
C LYS A 109 4.76 -15.22 11.60
#